data_fbff40ebd9ebe34b0a7cc7f9cb6a9389
#
_entry.id   fbff40ebd9ebe34b0a7cc7f9cb6a9389
#
_cell.length_a   1.000
_cell.length_b   1.000
_cell.length_c   1.000
_cell.angle_alpha   90.00
_cell.angle_beta   90.00
_cell.angle_gamma   90.00
#
_symmetry.space_group_name_H-M   'P 1'
#
loop_
_entity.id
_entity.type
_entity.pdbx_description
1 polymer ?
#
loop_
_entity_poly.entity_id
_entity_poly.type
_entity_poly.pdbx_seq_one_letter_code
_entity_poly.pdbx_strand_id
1 'polypeptide(L)'
;VTGNTAIDVLKTEQVVGKMSKGDVPMVIVGEFEANKQQPQVQVLTEKAIYEATLKLIESSQKNDQIHLAMFYLSERQIVKALISAHERGVKLQVLLDPNKDAFGREKNGIPNRQVASELNEAGVQVRWCNTQGEQCHSKMILKSNIQQSEMILGSANFTARNLKNYNLETNIRVVGNSSADVFKDAQSYFNTAWSNLDAK
;
A
#
# COMPACT_ATOMS: atom_id res chain seq x y z
N VAL A 1 -10.93 -9.55 10.73
CA VAL A 1 -9.76 -10.44 10.73
C VAL A 1 -10.01 -11.56 11.73
N THR A 2 -9.76 -12.81 11.34
CA THR A 2 -9.94 -14.00 12.18
C THR A 2 -8.68 -14.88 12.12
N GLY A 3 -8.61 -15.93 12.98
CA GLY A 3 -7.49 -16.85 12.99
C GLY A 3 -6.18 -16.23 13.47
N ASN A 4 -5.05 -16.73 12.98
CA ASN A 4 -3.71 -16.31 13.41
C ASN A 4 -3.44 -14.81 13.18
N THR A 5 -4.03 -14.21 12.16
CA THR A 5 -3.88 -12.78 11.89
C THR A 5 -4.49 -11.90 13.00
N ALA A 6 -5.56 -12.36 13.65
CA ALA A 6 -6.12 -11.67 14.81
C ALA A 6 -5.16 -11.68 16.02
N ILE A 7 -4.39 -12.77 16.16
CA ILE A 7 -3.35 -12.89 17.20
C ILE A 7 -2.22 -11.87 16.93
N ASP A 8 -1.84 -11.68 15.68
CA ASP A 8 -0.79 -10.71 15.32
C ASP A 8 -1.24 -9.28 15.62
N VAL A 9 -2.50 -8.92 15.34
CA VAL A 9 -3.08 -7.63 15.75
C VAL A 9 -3.02 -7.48 17.27
N LEU A 10 -3.46 -8.49 18.02
CA LEU A 10 -3.44 -8.45 19.48
C LEU A 10 -2.02 -8.23 20.05
N LYS A 11 -1.01 -8.92 19.50
CA LYS A 11 0.39 -8.72 19.90
C LYS A 11 0.85 -7.29 19.67
N THR A 12 0.46 -6.69 18.54
CA THR A 12 0.78 -5.28 18.24
C THR A 12 0.11 -4.36 19.24
N GLU A 13 -1.17 -4.55 19.55
CA GLU A 13 -1.90 -3.77 20.54
C GLU A 13 -1.30 -3.89 21.95
N GLN A 14 -0.79 -5.07 22.31
CA GLN A 14 -0.08 -5.25 23.58
C GLN A 14 1.21 -4.43 23.66
N VAL A 15 1.95 -4.32 22.56
CA VAL A 15 3.16 -3.48 22.49
C VAL A 15 2.79 -2.00 22.64
N VAL A 16 1.80 -1.52 21.91
CA VAL A 16 1.31 -0.14 21.96
C VAL A 16 0.74 0.19 23.36
N GLY A 17 -0.02 -0.74 23.94
CA GLY A 17 -0.54 -0.61 25.29
C GLY A 17 0.58 -0.42 26.33
N LYS A 18 1.65 -1.21 26.25
CA LYS A 18 2.83 -1.05 27.12
C LYS A 18 3.53 0.30 26.93
N MET A 19 3.67 0.76 25.69
CA MET A 19 4.26 2.07 25.38
C MET A 19 3.43 3.22 26.00
N SER A 20 2.12 3.10 26.03
CA SER A 20 1.20 4.08 26.65
C SER A 20 1.01 3.87 28.15
N LYS A 21 1.75 2.95 28.80
CA LYS A 21 1.61 2.54 30.20
C LYS A 21 0.22 1.98 30.54
N GLY A 22 -0.49 1.48 29.55
CA GLY A 22 -1.76 0.79 29.71
C GLY A 22 -1.54 -0.70 30.05
N ASP A 23 -2.52 -1.28 30.74
CA ASP A 23 -2.58 -2.71 31.00
C ASP A 23 -3.47 -3.36 29.92
N VAL A 24 -2.84 -4.08 28.99
CA VAL A 24 -3.56 -4.82 27.95
C VAL A 24 -3.63 -6.28 28.38
N PRO A 25 -4.84 -6.85 28.58
CA PRO A 25 -4.99 -8.22 29.02
C PRO A 25 -4.28 -9.20 28.09
N MET A 26 -3.61 -10.20 28.64
CA MET A 26 -3.08 -11.31 27.88
C MET A 26 -4.22 -12.26 27.52
N VAL A 27 -4.54 -12.37 26.22
CA VAL A 27 -5.54 -13.31 25.72
C VAL A 27 -4.81 -14.56 25.24
N ILE A 28 -5.17 -15.70 25.78
CA ILE A 28 -4.70 -17.00 25.31
C ILE A 28 -5.58 -17.40 24.13
N VAL A 29 -4.99 -17.49 22.96
CA VAL A 29 -5.69 -17.88 21.73
C VAL A 29 -5.15 -19.23 21.28
N GLY A 30 -6.06 -20.14 20.89
CA GLY A 30 -5.69 -21.42 20.31
C GLY A 30 -4.99 -21.25 18.95
N GLU A 31 -4.27 -22.29 18.53
CA GLU A 31 -3.70 -22.36 17.18
C GLU A 31 -4.81 -22.60 16.16
N PHE A 32 -4.73 -21.91 15.02
CA PHE A 32 -5.63 -22.09 13.89
C PHE A 32 -4.87 -22.70 12.71
N GLU A 33 -5.40 -23.75 12.13
CA GLU A 33 -4.84 -24.29 10.90
C GLU A 33 -5.09 -23.32 9.73
N ALA A 34 -4.02 -22.99 9.02
CA ALA A 34 -4.12 -22.13 7.84
C ALA A 34 -4.70 -22.92 6.66
N ASN A 35 -5.82 -22.44 6.09
CA ASN A 35 -6.32 -22.98 4.83
C ASN A 35 -5.43 -22.47 3.68
N LYS A 36 -4.60 -23.38 3.11
CA LYS A 36 -3.66 -23.04 2.02
C LYS A 36 -4.35 -22.62 0.71
N GLN A 37 -5.64 -22.88 0.56
CA GLN A 37 -6.42 -22.47 -0.62
C GLN A 37 -6.91 -21.02 -0.52
N GLN A 38 -6.93 -20.45 0.67
CA GLN A 38 -7.32 -19.06 0.88
C GLN A 38 -6.11 -18.13 0.83
N PRO A 39 -6.31 -16.85 0.44
CA PRO A 39 -5.26 -15.85 0.55
C PRO A 39 -4.70 -15.77 1.97
N GLN A 40 -3.38 -15.73 2.06
CA GLN A 40 -2.68 -15.56 3.33
C GLN A 40 -2.65 -14.08 3.70
N VAL A 41 -3.00 -13.77 4.93
CA VAL A 41 -3.04 -12.39 5.46
C VAL A 41 -2.02 -12.25 6.57
N GLN A 42 -1.23 -11.19 6.50
CA GLN A 42 -0.23 -10.82 7.50
C GLN A 42 -0.46 -9.38 7.94
N VAL A 43 -0.35 -9.10 9.24
CA VAL A 43 -0.31 -7.73 9.77
C VAL A 43 1.12 -7.23 9.71
N LEU A 44 1.28 -6.01 9.21
CA LEU A 44 2.54 -5.30 9.13
C LEU A 44 2.43 -4.00 9.92
N THR A 45 3.44 -3.69 10.71
CA THR A 45 3.52 -2.42 11.43
C THR A 45 4.84 -1.71 11.12
N GLU A 46 4.82 -0.39 11.13
CA GLU A 46 5.99 0.50 11.04
C GLU A 46 6.99 0.04 9.95
N LYS A 47 8.22 -0.24 10.37
CA LYS A 47 9.33 -0.62 9.46
C LYS A 47 9.04 -1.90 8.66
N ALA A 48 8.25 -2.83 9.19
CA ALA A 48 7.88 -4.03 8.46
C ALA A 48 7.02 -3.71 7.21
N ILE A 49 6.24 -2.63 7.23
CA ILE A 49 5.50 -2.12 6.06
C ILE A 49 6.48 -1.72 4.96
N TYR A 50 7.52 -0.96 5.33
CA TYR A 50 8.56 -0.52 4.41
C TYR A 50 9.30 -1.68 3.76
N GLU A 51 9.78 -2.62 4.56
CA GLU A 51 10.54 -3.79 4.10
C GLU A 51 9.71 -4.68 3.17
N ALA A 52 8.44 -4.93 3.55
CA ALA A 52 7.52 -5.72 2.72
C ALA A 52 7.20 -5.01 1.39
N THR A 53 6.99 -3.69 1.41
CA THR A 53 6.72 -2.90 0.21
C THR A 53 7.92 -2.91 -0.75
N LEU A 54 9.13 -2.69 -0.26
CA LEU A 54 10.35 -2.79 -1.08
C LEU A 54 10.49 -4.19 -1.68
N LYS A 55 10.36 -5.23 -0.85
CA LYS A 55 10.44 -6.61 -1.31
C LYS A 55 9.41 -6.94 -2.40
N LEU A 56 8.17 -6.46 -2.26
CA LEU A 56 7.12 -6.61 -3.27
C LEU A 56 7.55 -6.00 -4.61
N ILE A 57 8.07 -4.77 -4.60
CA ILE A 57 8.49 -4.06 -5.81
C ILE A 57 9.75 -4.68 -6.41
N GLU A 58 10.77 -4.98 -5.59
CA GLU A 58 12.06 -5.53 -6.03
C GLU A 58 11.93 -6.95 -6.58
N SER A 59 11.01 -7.76 -6.03
CA SER A 59 10.74 -9.12 -6.50
C SER A 59 9.90 -9.19 -7.79
N SER A 60 9.39 -8.05 -8.26
CA SER A 60 8.58 -8.02 -9.48
C SER A 60 9.44 -8.25 -10.73
N GLN A 61 8.89 -9.02 -11.67
CA GLN A 61 9.57 -9.45 -12.88
C GLN A 61 8.89 -8.87 -14.12
N LYS A 62 9.55 -9.00 -15.27
CA LYS A 62 8.98 -8.62 -16.56
C LYS A 62 7.58 -9.23 -16.75
N ASN A 63 6.63 -8.42 -17.18
CA ASN A 63 5.20 -8.71 -17.35
C ASN A 63 4.36 -8.80 -16.08
N ASP A 64 4.94 -8.73 -14.87
CA ASP A 64 4.13 -8.44 -13.68
C ASP A 64 3.47 -7.06 -13.84
N GLN A 65 2.33 -6.88 -13.16
CA GLN A 65 1.65 -5.60 -13.07
C GLN A 65 1.76 -5.07 -11.64
N ILE A 66 2.04 -3.79 -11.49
CA ILE A 66 1.94 -3.09 -10.21
C ILE A 66 0.98 -1.92 -10.35
N HIS A 67 -0.04 -1.90 -9.51
CA HIS A 67 -0.96 -0.79 -9.34
C HIS A 67 -0.73 -0.16 -7.98
N LEU A 68 -0.39 1.12 -7.97
CA LEU A 68 -0.17 1.92 -6.76
C LEU A 68 -1.19 3.04 -6.68
N ALA A 69 -2.02 3.05 -5.64
CA ALA A 69 -2.91 4.18 -5.31
C ALA A 69 -2.46 4.78 -3.98
N MET A 70 -2.01 6.04 -3.99
CA MET A 70 -1.32 6.62 -2.83
C MET A 70 -1.68 8.08 -2.57
N PHE A 71 -2.04 8.37 -1.30
CA PHE A 71 -2.29 9.74 -0.87
C PHE A 71 -0.98 10.57 -0.80
N TYR A 72 0.07 10.07 -0.14
CA TYR A 72 1.40 10.70 -0.13
C TYR A 72 2.49 9.69 -0.52
N LEU A 73 3.24 9.99 -1.57
CA LEU A 73 4.39 9.24 -2.04
C LEU A 73 5.64 10.14 -2.06
N SER A 74 6.61 9.84 -1.19
CA SER A 74 7.87 10.61 -1.15
C SER A 74 9.08 9.80 -0.63
N GLU A 75 8.89 8.56 -0.16
CA GLU A 75 10.01 7.74 0.29
C GLU A 75 10.91 7.39 -0.89
N ARG A 76 12.14 7.90 -0.86
CA ARG A 76 13.07 7.87 -1.99
C ARG A 76 13.43 6.47 -2.48
N GLN A 77 13.58 5.53 -1.57
CA GLN A 77 13.92 4.15 -1.96
C GLN A 77 12.73 3.48 -2.67
N ILE A 78 11.50 3.75 -2.22
CA ILE A 78 10.29 3.26 -2.90
C ILE A 78 10.21 3.85 -4.33
N VAL A 79 10.41 5.16 -4.49
CA VAL A 79 10.37 5.81 -5.82
C VAL A 79 11.44 5.20 -6.74
N LYS A 80 12.67 5.05 -6.27
CA LYS A 80 13.75 4.39 -7.05
C LYS A 80 13.42 2.95 -7.39
N ALA A 81 12.87 2.19 -6.46
CA ALA A 81 12.47 0.80 -6.69
C ALA A 81 11.37 0.68 -7.76
N LEU A 82 10.39 1.62 -7.77
CA LEU A 82 9.34 1.68 -8.80
C LEU A 82 9.95 1.96 -10.19
N ILE A 83 10.86 2.93 -10.30
CA ILE A 83 11.56 3.22 -11.56
C ILE A 83 12.33 1.99 -12.04
N SER A 84 13.12 1.37 -11.17
CA SER A 84 13.88 0.16 -11.52
C SER A 84 12.96 -1.03 -11.89
N ALA A 85 11.78 -1.15 -11.27
CA ALA A 85 10.80 -2.16 -11.67
C ALA A 85 10.28 -1.89 -13.09
N HIS A 86 9.99 -0.62 -13.43
CA HIS A 86 9.59 -0.23 -14.79
C HIS A 86 10.68 -0.57 -15.81
N GLU A 87 11.95 -0.24 -15.53
CA GLU A 87 13.10 -0.55 -16.37
C GLU A 87 13.26 -2.06 -16.60
N ARG A 88 12.90 -2.90 -15.62
CA ARG A 88 12.86 -4.38 -15.77
C ARG A 88 11.69 -4.89 -16.61
N GLY A 89 10.78 -4.01 -17.04
CA GLY A 89 9.63 -4.36 -17.87
C GLY A 89 8.38 -4.74 -17.08
N VAL A 90 8.28 -4.33 -15.81
CA VAL A 90 7.05 -4.39 -15.00
C VAL A 90 6.07 -3.35 -15.55
N LYS A 91 4.81 -3.72 -15.73
CA LYS A 91 3.73 -2.80 -16.10
C LYS A 91 3.31 -2.03 -14.85
N LEU A 92 3.65 -0.75 -14.80
CA LEU A 92 3.45 0.07 -13.61
C LEU A 92 2.46 1.19 -13.87
N GLN A 93 1.42 1.29 -13.04
CA GLN A 93 0.44 2.36 -13.02
C GLN A 93 0.36 2.97 -11.63
N VAL A 94 0.52 4.29 -11.54
CA VAL A 94 0.56 5.03 -10.28
C VAL A 94 -0.55 6.08 -10.28
N LEU A 95 -1.49 5.94 -9.34
CA LEU A 95 -2.58 6.88 -9.09
C LEU A 95 -2.27 7.67 -7.82
N LEU A 96 -2.16 8.99 -7.93
CA LEU A 96 -1.79 9.86 -6.83
C LEU A 96 -2.89 10.86 -6.50
N ASP A 97 -3.04 11.17 -5.23
CA ASP A 97 -3.78 12.36 -4.81
C ASP A 97 -3.08 13.63 -5.32
N PRO A 98 -3.79 14.60 -5.89
CA PRO A 98 -3.18 15.83 -6.39
C PRO A 98 -2.59 16.71 -5.28
N ASN A 99 -2.83 16.38 -4.01
CA ASN A 99 -2.40 17.12 -2.80
C ASN A 99 -2.73 18.63 -2.87
N LYS A 100 -3.89 18.95 -3.42
CA LYS A 100 -4.38 20.34 -3.51
C LYS A 100 -5.17 20.74 -2.29
N ASP A 101 -5.96 19.81 -1.73
CA ASP A 101 -6.85 20.05 -0.62
C ASP A 101 -6.50 19.19 0.58
N ALA A 102 -6.31 19.80 1.73
CA ALA A 102 -6.17 19.08 2.99
C ALA A 102 -6.57 19.97 4.16
N PHE A 103 -7.47 19.45 5.00
CA PHE A 103 -7.93 20.12 6.21
C PHE A 103 -8.47 21.55 5.94
N GLY A 104 -9.19 21.72 4.83
CA GLY A 104 -9.75 23.02 4.43
C GLY A 104 -8.72 24.05 3.98
N ARG A 105 -7.52 23.63 3.60
CA ARG A 105 -6.45 24.50 3.07
C ARG A 105 -6.01 24.03 1.69
N GLU A 106 -5.89 24.99 0.79
CA GLU A 106 -5.27 24.74 -0.51
C GLU A 106 -3.77 24.44 -0.34
N LYS A 107 -3.30 23.38 -1.00
CA LYS A 107 -1.90 22.95 -1.05
C LYS A 107 -1.34 23.05 -2.45
N ASN A 108 -0.01 23.08 -2.56
CA ASN A 108 0.72 23.23 -3.82
C ASN A 108 1.07 21.92 -4.54
N GLY A 109 0.44 20.79 -4.14
CA GLY A 109 0.66 19.48 -4.75
C GLY A 109 1.91 18.72 -4.24
N ILE A 110 2.57 19.21 -3.21
CA ILE A 110 3.74 18.52 -2.60
C ILE A 110 3.25 17.49 -1.55
N PRO A 111 3.86 16.27 -1.51
CA PRO A 111 5.06 15.85 -2.24
C PRO A 111 4.81 15.20 -3.60
N ASN A 112 3.57 14.84 -3.93
CA ASN A 112 3.25 13.99 -5.07
C ASN A 112 3.63 14.62 -6.42
N ARG A 113 3.51 15.94 -6.58
CA ARG A 113 3.83 16.61 -7.85
C ARG A 113 5.28 16.38 -8.31
N GLN A 114 6.24 16.44 -7.37
CA GLN A 114 7.65 16.22 -7.67
C GLN A 114 7.92 14.77 -8.06
N VAL A 115 7.33 13.84 -7.30
CA VAL A 115 7.47 12.40 -7.56
C VAL A 115 6.79 12.00 -8.88
N ALA A 116 5.62 12.57 -9.18
CA ALA A 116 4.93 12.32 -10.44
C ALA A 116 5.76 12.76 -11.65
N SER A 117 6.45 13.94 -11.57
CA SER A 117 7.36 14.38 -12.63
C SER A 117 8.48 13.37 -12.84
N GLU A 118 9.17 12.96 -11.78
CA GLU A 118 10.26 12.00 -11.83
C GLU A 118 9.84 10.63 -12.40
N LEU A 119 8.68 10.13 -11.97
CA LEU A 119 8.14 8.87 -12.47
C LEU A 119 7.77 8.98 -13.96
N ASN A 120 7.14 10.08 -14.38
CA ASN A 120 6.80 10.33 -15.78
C ASN A 120 8.04 10.46 -16.66
N GLU A 121 9.08 11.15 -16.21
CA GLU A 121 10.37 11.25 -16.90
C GLU A 121 11.02 9.88 -17.10
N ALA A 122 10.83 8.97 -16.16
CA ALA A 122 11.27 7.57 -16.26
C ALA A 122 10.32 6.68 -17.11
N GLY A 123 9.23 7.23 -17.68
CA GLY A 123 8.28 6.50 -18.53
C GLY A 123 7.18 5.75 -17.78
N VAL A 124 7.09 5.90 -16.46
CA VAL A 124 6.02 5.30 -15.65
C VAL A 124 4.71 6.05 -15.88
N GLN A 125 3.61 5.29 -16.06
CA GLN A 125 2.29 5.89 -16.19
C GLN A 125 1.79 6.42 -14.83
N VAL A 126 1.63 7.74 -14.73
CA VAL A 126 1.08 8.40 -13.53
C VAL A 126 -0.20 9.13 -13.89
N ARG A 127 -1.22 9.01 -13.04
CA ARG A 127 -2.47 9.78 -13.11
C ARG A 127 -2.80 10.40 -11.76
N TRP A 128 -3.56 11.48 -11.82
CA TRP A 128 -4.11 12.13 -10.64
C TRP A 128 -5.50 11.59 -10.37
N CYS A 129 -5.82 11.37 -9.10
CA CYS A 129 -7.21 11.16 -8.71
C CYS A 129 -8.06 12.38 -9.10
N ASN A 130 -9.26 12.13 -9.59
CA ASN A 130 -10.27 13.17 -9.74
C ASN A 130 -10.83 13.51 -8.37
N THR A 131 -10.43 14.66 -7.84
CA THR A 131 -10.91 15.20 -6.55
C THR A 131 -11.58 16.54 -6.78
N GLN A 132 -12.69 16.78 -6.08
CA GLN A 132 -13.48 18.02 -6.15
C GLN A 132 -13.63 18.66 -4.76
N GLY A 133 -12.51 18.71 -4.00
CA GLY A 133 -12.44 19.22 -2.63
C GLY A 133 -12.22 18.11 -1.57
N GLU A 134 -12.47 16.84 -1.92
CA GLU A 134 -12.12 15.69 -1.11
C GLU A 134 -10.70 15.18 -1.37
N GLN A 135 -10.23 14.26 -0.56
CA GLN A 135 -8.93 13.61 -0.68
C GLN A 135 -9.07 12.21 -1.26
N CYS A 136 -8.23 11.85 -2.22
CA CYS A 136 -8.03 10.47 -2.63
C CYS A 136 -7.13 9.77 -1.61
N HIS A 137 -7.70 9.37 -0.49
CA HIS A 137 -6.97 8.95 0.71
C HIS A 137 -6.52 7.48 0.70
N SER A 138 -6.36 6.89 -0.50
CA SER A 138 -5.93 5.52 -0.69
C SER A 138 -4.47 5.32 -0.33
N LYS A 139 -4.15 4.14 0.20
CA LYS A 139 -2.80 3.68 0.48
C LYS A 139 -2.75 2.19 0.19
N MET A 140 -2.56 1.86 -1.08
CA MET A 140 -2.58 0.50 -1.59
C MET A 140 -1.53 0.30 -2.67
N ILE A 141 -0.80 -0.81 -2.60
CA ILE A 141 0.00 -1.35 -3.69
C ILE A 141 -0.44 -2.78 -3.96
N LEU A 142 -0.72 -3.09 -5.22
CA LEU A 142 -1.10 -4.42 -5.70
C LEU A 142 -0.12 -4.86 -6.78
N LYS A 143 0.62 -5.94 -6.54
CA LYS A 143 1.38 -6.68 -7.56
C LYS A 143 0.56 -7.87 -8.01
N SER A 144 0.46 -8.09 -9.30
CA SER A 144 -0.25 -9.23 -9.87
C SER A 144 0.44 -9.78 -11.11
N ASN A 145 0.30 -11.09 -11.28
CA ASN A 145 0.56 -11.78 -12.54
C ASN A 145 -0.54 -12.82 -12.75
N ILE A 146 -0.37 -13.70 -13.76
CA ILE A 146 -1.41 -14.67 -14.11
C ILE A 146 -1.73 -15.69 -13.01
N GLN A 147 -0.81 -15.94 -12.08
CA GLN A 147 -0.94 -16.96 -11.04
C GLN A 147 -1.12 -16.40 -9.65
N GLN A 148 -0.34 -15.39 -9.29
CA GLN A 148 -0.25 -14.91 -7.93
C GLN A 148 -0.40 -13.40 -7.86
N SER A 149 -1.11 -12.95 -6.84
CA SER A 149 -1.18 -11.54 -6.45
C SER A 149 -0.70 -11.34 -5.03
N GLU A 150 -0.12 -10.17 -4.81
CA GLU A 150 0.31 -9.68 -3.51
C GLU A 150 -0.13 -8.23 -3.35
N MET A 151 -0.82 -7.93 -2.26
CA MET A 151 -1.34 -6.60 -1.97
C MET A 151 -0.91 -6.15 -0.58
N ILE A 152 -0.53 -4.88 -0.44
CA ILE A 152 -0.30 -4.22 0.84
C ILE A 152 -1.18 -2.98 0.88
N LEU A 153 -2.02 -2.86 1.91
CA LEU A 153 -2.89 -1.71 2.12
C LEU A 153 -3.09 -1.43 3.61
N GLY A 154 -3.38 -0.18 3.95
CA GLY A 154 -3.65 0.22 5.34
C GLY A 154 -3.48 1.71 5.59
N SER A 155 -2.94 2.08 6.75
CA SER A 155 -2.84 3.48 7.18
C SER A 155 -1.62 4.21 6.63
N ALA A 156 -0.52 3.49 6.32
CA ALA A 156 0.77 4.08 6.01
C ALA A 156 0.82 4.74 4.63
N ASN A 157 1.09 6.04 4.60
CA ASN A 157 1.57 6.70 3.39
C ASN A 157 3.00 6.25 3.07
N PHE A 158 3.39 6.30 1.81
CA PHE A 158 4.75 5.96 1.41
C PHE A 158 5.69 7.18 1.55
N THR A 159 5.83 7.63 2.79
CA THR A 159 6.74 8.70 3.20
C THR A 159 7.72 8.20 4.24
N ALA A 160 8.87 8.84 4.39
CA ALA A 160 9.85 8.48 5.42
C ALA A 160 9.21 8.49 6.82
N ARG A 161 8.34 9.46 7.08
CA ARG A 161 7.66 9.61 8.38
C ARG A 161 6.80 8.40 8.74
N ASN A 162 6.05 7.86 7.77
CA ASN A 162 5.14 6.74 7.99
C ASN A 162 5.85 5.37 7.95
N LEU A 163 7.00 5.26 7.23
CA LEU A 163 7.67 3.99 6.98
C LEU A 163 8.92 3.75 7.83
N LYS A 164 9.45 4.76 8.54
CA LYS A 164 10.71 4.69 9.31
C LYS A 164 10.51 4.89 10.81
N ASN A 165 9.44 4.34 11.36
CA ASN A 165 9.15 4.31 12.80
C ASN A 165 8.93 5.69 13.47
N TYR A 166 8.54 6.73 12.68
CA TYR A 166 8.19 8.03 13.27
C TYR A 166 6.69 8.14 13.62
N ASN A 167 5.84 7.35 12.95
CA ASN A 167 4.43 7.22 13.25
C ASN A 167 4.11 5.75 13.55
N LEU A 168 3.06 5.51 14.33
CA LEU A 168 2.46 4.17 14.45
C LEU A 168 1.54 3.95 13.27
N GLU A 169 1.85 2.93 12.47
CA GLU A 169 1.09 2.58 11.27
C GLU A 169 0.79 1.10 11.25
N THR A 170 -0.35 0.74 10.67
CA THR A 170 -0.73 -0.65 10.49
C THR A 170 -1.24 -0.88 9.07
N ASN A 171 -0.62 -1.83 8.39
CA ASN A 171 -1.05 -2.32 7.09
C ASN A 171 -1.32 -3.83 7.16
N ILE A 172 -2.08 -4.33 6.22
CA ILE A 172 -2.20 -5.76 5.95
C ILE A 172 -1.49 -6.08 4.64
N ARG A 173 -0.84 -7.24 4.62
CA ARG A 173 -0.29 -7.87 3.42
C ARG A 173 -1.13 -9.09 3.11
N VAL A 174 -1.61 -9.18 1.89
CA VAL A 174 -2.42 -10.30 1.40
C VAL A 174 -1.69 -10.95 0.23
N VAL A 175 -1.51 -12.26 0.28
CA VAL A 175 -0.84 -13.03 -0.79
C VAL A 175 -1.69 -14.24 -1.14
N GLY A 176 -1.90 -14.48 -2.43
CA GLY A 176 -2.69 -15.62 -2.87
C GLY A 176 -2.83 -15.74 -4.37
N ASN A 177 -3.71 -16.65 -4.79
CA ASN A 177 -4.03 -16.81 -6.20
C ASN A 177 -4.72 -15.55 -6.74
N SER A 178 -4.32 -15.10 -7.93
CA SER A 178 -4.86 -13.88 -8.57
C SER A 178 -6.37 -13.96 -8.86
N SER A 179 -6.94 -15.17 -8.90
CA SER A 179 -8.37 -15.38 -9.09
C SER A 179 -9.21 -15.17 -7.82
N ALA A 180 -8.59 -14.99 -6.64
CA ALA A 180 -9.33 -14.74 -5.41
C ALA A 180 -10.04 -13.38 -5.44
N ASP A 181 -11.26 -13.32 -4.91
CA ASP A 181 -12.14 -12.16 -5.03
C ASP A 181 -11.52 -10.88 -4.44
N VAL A 182 -10.78 -10.98 -3.33
CA VAL A 182 -10.08 -9.83 -2.74
C VAL A 182 -9.15 -9.12 -3.72
N PHE A 183 -8.49 -9.84 -4.63
CA PHE A 183 -7.63 -9.22 -5.64
C PHE A 183 -8.41 -8.68 -6.83
N LYS A 184 -9.52 -9.34 -7.22
CA LYS A 184 -10.44 -8.82 -8.24
C LYS A 184 -11.08 -7.51 -7.78
N ASP A 185 -11.52 -7.45 -6.53
CA ASP A 185 -12.12 -6.25 -5.95
C ASP A 185 -11.11 -5.10 -5.89
N ALA A 186 -9.88 -5.38 -5.43
CA ALA A 186 -8.80 -4.39 -5.41
C ALA A 186 -8.44 -3.89 -6.82
N GLN A 187 -8.39 -4.79 -7.80
CA GLN A 187 -8.15 -4.45 -9.20
C GLN A 187 -9.31 -3.62 -9.79
N SER A 188 -10.55 -4.01 -9.48
CA SER A 188 -11.75 -3.26 -9.91
C SER A 188 -11.78 -1.85 -9.33
N TYR A 189 -11.49 -1.73 -8.04
CA TYR A 189 -11.34 -0.43 -7.37
C TYR A 189 -10.31 0.45 -8.08
N PHE A 190 -9.09 -0.08 -8.29
CA PHE A 190 -8.03 0.66 -8.95
C PHE A 190 -8.44 1.07 -10.37
N ASN A 191 -8.98 0.15 -11.16
CA ASN A 191 -9.39 0.41 -12.54
C ASN A 191 -10.48 1.47 -12.63
N THR A 192 -11.45 1.45 -11.72
CA THR A 192 -12.50 2.47 -11.64
C THR A 192 -11.90 3.85 -11.37
N ALA A 193 -11.03 3.96 -10.38
CA ALA A 193 -10.36 5.21 -10.06
C ALA A 193 -9.39 5.67 -11.16
N TRP A 194 -8.70 4.74 -11.81
CA TRP A 194 -7.79 5.00 -12.92
C TRP A 194 -8.50 5.50 -14.18
N SER A 195 -9.69 4.94 -14.47
CA SER A 195 -10.48 5.26 -15.66
C SER A 195 -11.40 6.45 -15.47
N ASN A 196 -11.44 7.05 -14.30
CA ASN A 196 -12.23 8.26 -14.06
C ASN A 196 -11.69 9.39 -14.96
N LEU A 197 -12.46 9.76 -16.00
CA LEU A 197 -12.03 10.65 -17.09
C LEU A 197 -11.68 12.06 -16.64
N ASP A 198 -12.10 12.44 -15.45
CA ASP A 198 -11.74 13.74 -14.87
C ASP A 198 -10.40 13.68 -14.11
N ALA A 199 -9.79 12.51 -13.96
CA ALA A 199 -8.44 12.35 -13.43
C ALA A 199 -7.42 12.77 -14.50
N LYS A 200 -7.06 14.05 -14.50
CA LYS A 200 -6.07 14.66 -15.41
C LYS A 200 -4.66 14.36 -14.98
#